data_951a6c2d402c4b6f64ef6876e8557065
#
_entry.id   951a6c2d402c4b6f64ef6876e8557065
#
_cell.length_a   1.000
_cell.length_b   1.000
_cell.length_c   1.000
_cell.angle_alpha   90.00
_cell.angle_beta   90.00
_cell.angle_gamma   90.00
#
_symmetry.space_group_name_H-M   'P 1'
#
loop_
_entity.id
_entity.type
_entity.pdbx_description
1 polymer ?
#
loop_
_entity_poly.entity_id
_entity_poly.type
_entity_poly.pdbx_seq_one_letter_code
_entity_poly.pdbx_strand_id
1 'polypeptide(L)'
;VQSLLAPRLSLAVGIAIFGLKYLAYRLTGSVALYSDALESIVNIAAALVVLLTITIARRPADAKHPFGHSKVEYLSAVLEGVLIVVAALAIVQSAWERLLRPVVLVGLTEGVTLSLAASGLNGMMAFYLVRLGRRERSPALVADGMHLGSDVITSAGVLLGIGLAWLTGWWLLDPLIALLGAVNILRIGWKLVRDSIGGLIDEGLPEVEAERVRQVIEDNLQEAIEVHALRTRRAGRLTFIDFHLIVPSNMMVSDAHAICDHLEGVIERVAPGSKITIHIEPEDKAEHRGFVVRTGR
;
A
#
# COMPACT_ATOMS: atom_id res chain seq x y z
N VAL A 1 3.97 -15.07 -9.19
CA VAL A 1 4.54 -14.16 -10.20
C VAL A 1 3.64 -12.95 -10.32
N GLN A 2 4.08 -11.77 -9.85
CA GLN A 2 3.32 -10.52 -10.04
C GLN A 2 3.07 -10.31 -11.53
N SER A 3 1.83 -10.07 -11.91
CA SER A 3 1.47 -9.78 -13.29
C SER A 3 1.74 -8.30 -13.59
N LEU A 4 2.47 -7.98 -14.67
CA LEU A 4 2.55 -6.61 -15.19
C LEU A 4 1.23 -6.15 -15.86
N LEU A 5 0.22 -7.02 -15.84
CA LEU A 5 -1.08 -6.71 -16.44
C LEU A 5 -1.77 -5.58 -15.68
N ALA A 6 -1.76 -5.64 -14.34
CA ALA A 6 -2.47 -4.65 -13.51
C ALA A 6 -1.93 -3.21 -13.71
N PRO A 7 -0.61 -2.93 -13.57
CA PRO A 7 -0.11 -1.58 -13.78
C PRO A 7 -0.23 -1.12 -15.25
N ARG A 8 -0.15 -2.05 -16.23
CA ARG A 8 -0.43 -1.70 -17.63
C ARG A 8 -1.90 -1.35 -17.85
N LEU A 9 -2.81 -2.07 -17.18
CA LEU A 9 -4.23 -1.80 -17.24
C LEU A 9 -4.56 -0.47 -16.56
N SER A 10 -3.94 -0.16 -15.40
CA SER A 10 -4.07 1.14 -14.72
C SER A 10 -3.67 2.28 -15.64
N LEU A 11 -2.51 2.18 -16.28
CA LEU A 11 -2.03 3.17 -17.24
C LEU A 11 -3.00 3.33 -18.43
N ALA A 12 -3.49 2.24 -19.01
CA ALA A 12 -4.43 2.28 -20.15
C ALA A 12 -5.78 2.91 -19.75
N VAL A 13 -6.29 2.55 -18.57
CA VAL A 13 -7.53 3.12 -18.02
C VAL A 13 -7.33 4.61 -17.70
N GLY A 14 -6.19 5.00 -17.11
CA GLY A 14 -5.84 6.40 -16.85
C GLY A 14 -5.85 7.24 -18.12
N ILE A 15 -5.28 6.74 -19.23
CA ILE A 15 -5.30 7.40 -20.54
C ILE A 15 -6.75 7.54 -21.07
N ALA A 16 -7.56 6.51 -20.92
CA ALA A 16 -8.97 6.53 -21.33
C ALA A 16 -9.77 7.57 -20.53
N ILE A 17 -9.56 7.64 -19.20
CA ILE A 17 -10.19 8.60 -18.30
C ILE A 17 -9.79 10.03 -18.67
N PHE A 18 -8.50 10.27 -18.92
CA PHE A 18 -8.03 11.56 -19.41
C PHE A 18 -8.75 11.96 -20.72
N GLY A 19 -8.86 11.03 -21.67
CA GLY A 19 -9.58 11.26 -22.91
C GLY A 19 -11.04 11.66 -22.69
N LEU A 20 -11.76 10.97 -21.79
CA LEU A 20 -13.13 11.29 -21.45
C LEU A 20 -13.27 12.67 -20.79
N LYS A 21 -12.42 12.99 -19.82
CA LYS A 21 -12.41 14.28 -19.12
C LYS A 21 -12.04 15.44 -20.06
N TYR A 22 -11.05 15.23 -20.93
CA TYR A 22 -10.66 16.22 -21.92
C TYR A 22 -11.77 16.46 -22.96
N LEU A 23 -12.45 15.41 -23.39
CA LEU A 23 -13.62 15.54 -24.28
C LEU A 23 -14.75 16.31 -23.60
N ALA A 24 -15.03 16.02 -22.33
CA ALA A 24 -16.00 16.76 -21.51
C ALA A 24 -15.68 18.26 -21.46
N TYR A 25 -14.41 18.61 -21.22
CA TYR A 25 -13.94 20.00 -21.34
C TYR A 25 -14.18 20.59 -22.70
N ARG A 26 -13.80 19.91 -23.79
CA ARG A 26 -13.96 20.40 -25.16
C ARG A 26 -15.42 20.65 -25.53
N LEU A 27 -16.34 19.86 -25.02
CA LEU A 27 -17.77 20.01 -25.28
C LEU A 27 -18.43 21.11 -24.45
N THR A 28 -17.96 21.33 -23.21
CA THR A 28 -18.60 22.25 -22.27
C THR A 28 -17.88 23.59 -22.12
N GLY A 29 -16.60 23.66 -22.46
CA GLY A 29 -15.74 24.84 -22.21
C GLY A 29 -15.49 25.11 -20.71
N SER A 30 -15.84 24.17 -19.81
CA SER A 30 -15.75 24.35 -18.36
C SER A 30 -14.30 24.27 -17.88
N VAL A 31 -13.85 25.35 -17.21
CA VAL A 31 -12.51 25.40 -16.60
C VAL A 31 -12.36 24.35 -15.49
N ALA A 32 -13.43 24.03 -14.77
CA ALA A 32 -13.43 22.97 -13.75
C ALA A 32 -13.13 21.60 -14.37
N LEU A 33 -13.76 21.27 -15.51
CA LEU A 33 -13.48 20.02 -16.24
C LEU A 33 -12.08 20.02 -16.89
N TYR A 34 -11.53 21.18 -17.24
CA TYR A 34 -10.15 21.30 -17.67
C TYR A 34 -9.18 20.96 -16.54
N SER A 35 -9.40 21.49 -15.33
CA SER A 35 -8.60 21.17 -14.15
C SER A 35 -8.65 19.67 -13.84
N ASP A 36 -9.84 19.05 -13.89
CA ASP A 36 -10.04 17.63 -13.68
C ASP A 36 -9.31 16.76 -14.75
N ALA A 37 -9.26 17.23 -16.00
CA ALA A 37 -8.46 16.58 -17.05
C ALA A 37 -6.95 16.73 -16.81
N LEU A 38 -6.48 17.89 -16.33
CA LEU A 38 -5.06 18.07 -15.99
C LEU A 38 -4.62 17.17 -14.82
N GLU A 39 -5.47 17.01 -13.81
CA GLU A 39 -5.24 16.07 -12.70
C GLU A 39 -5.05 14.63 -13.21
N SER A 40 -5.82 14.23 -14.24
CA SER A 40 -5.67 12.90 -14.84
C SER A 40 -4.31 12.69 -15.53
N ILE A 41 -3.60 13.75 -15.93
CA ILE A 41 -2.22 13.63 -16.44
C ILE A 41 -1.28 13.23 -15.30
N VAL A 42 -1.49 13.77 -14.10
CA VAL A 42 -0.71 13.40 -12.91
C VAL A 42 -0.93 11.91 -12.59
N ASN A 43 -2.18 11.44 -12.69
CA ASN A 43 -2.52 10.03 -12.46
C ASN A 43 -1.86 9.09 -13.48
N ILE A 44 -1.77 9.51 -14.76
CA ILE A 44 -1.04 8.76 -15.79
C ILE A 44 0.46 8.69 -15.45
N ALA A 45 1.06 9.81 -15.02
CA ALA A 45 2.46 9.84 -14.61
C ALA A 45 2.71 8.92 -13.39
N ALA A 46 1.82 8.94 -12.40
CA ALA A 46 1.86 8.07 -11.23
C ALA A 46 1.78 6.59 -11.63
N ALA A 47 0.80 6.21 -12.46
CA ALA A 47 0.67 4.84 -12.98
C ALA A 47 1.91 4.36 -13.76
N LEU A 48 2.58 5.27 -14.48
CA LEU A 48 3.84 4.98 -15.16
C LEU A 48 4.95 4.69 -14.14
N VAL A 49 5.06 5.48 -13.07
CA VAL A 49 6.02 5.27 -11.97
C VAL A 49 5.78 3.90 -11.34
N VAL A 50 4.53 3.54 -11.05
CA VAL A 50 4.17 2.22 -10.50
C VAL A 50 4.59 1.09 -11.45
N LEU A 51 4.32 1.23 -12.75
CA LEU A 51 4.73 0.24 -13.76
C LEU A 51 6.26 0.03 -13.80
N LEU A 52 7.02 1.13 -13.78
CA LEU A 52 8.49 1.10 -13.76
C LEU A 52 9.00 0.47 -12.48
N THR A 53 8.45 0.87 -11.35
CA THR A 53 8.81 0.38 -10.01
C THR A 53 8.59 -1.11 -9.88
N ILE A 54 7.43 -1.62 -10.27
CA ILE A 54 7.13 -3.06 -10.25
C ILE A 54 8.05 -3.82 -11.20
N THR A 55 8.40 -3.23 -12.35
CA THR A 55 9.34 -3.83 -13.29
C THR A 55 10.74 -3.97 -12.68
N ILE A 56 11.19 -2.97 -11.92
CA ILE A 56 12.47 -3.00 -11.21
C ILE A 56 12.42 -3.99 -10.04
N ALA A 57 11.36 -3.94 -9.23
CA ALA A 57 11.18 -4.81 -8.07
C ALA A 57 11.18 -6.30 -8.41
N ARG A 58 10.86 -6.65 -9.65
CA ARG A 58 10.88 -8.04 -10.16
C ARG A 58 12.26 -8.54 -10.56
N ARG A 59 13.27 -7.66 -10.66
CA ARG A 59 14.63 -8.09 -10.97
C ARG A 59 15.14 -8.99 -9.86
N PRO A 60 15.82 -10.10 -10.20
CA PRO A 60 16.44 -10.96 -9.20
C PRO A 60 17.54 -10.19 -8.44
N ALA A 61 17.97 -10.77 -7.33
CA ALA A 61 19.14 -10.30 -6.61
C ALA A 61 20.36 -10.27 -7.54
N ASP A 62 21.20 -9.25 -7.38
CA ASP A 62 22.44 -9.06 -8.10
C ASP A 62 23.59 -8.70 -7.13
N ALA A 63 24.81 -8.54 -7.62
CA ALA A 63 25.97 -8.24 -6.80
C ALA A 63 25.87 -6.92 -6.01
N LYS A 64 25.09 -5.93 -6.50
CA LYS A 64 24.86 -4.65 -5.82
C LYS A 64 23.66 -4.70 -4.87
N HIS A 65 22.68 -5.56 -5.16
CA HIS A 65 21.45 -5.72 -4.40
C HIS A 65 21.24 -7.20 -4.03
N PRO A 66 22.05 -7.76 -3.09
CA PRO A 66 22.03 -9.19 -2.74
C PRO A 66 20.69 -9.69 -2.22
N PHE A 67 19.87 -8.79 -1.61
CA PHE A 67 18.52 -9.10 -1.13
C PHE A 67 17.40 -8.82 -2.15
N GLY A 68 17.77 -8.44 -3.40
CA GLY A 68 16.84 -8.11 -4.47
C GLY A 68 16.40 -6.65 -4.46
N HIS A 69 15.42 -6.33 -5.31
CA HIS A 69 14.98 -4.96 -5.59
C HIS A 69 13.58 -4.64 -5.03
N SER A 70 13.00 -5.54 -4.23
CA SER A 70 11.59 -5.44 -3.81
C SER A 70 11.26 -4.17 -3.02
N LYS A 71 12.21 -3.58 -2.28
CA LYS A 71 12.01 -2.34 -1.52
C LYS A 71 11.70 -1.11 -2.39
N VAL A 72 12.01 -1.14 -3.68
CA VAL A 72 11.70 -0.04 -4.61
C VAL A 72 10.19 0.25 -4.65
N GLU A 73 9.33 -0.75 -4.40
CA GLU A 73 7.88 -0.55 -4.34
C GLU A 73 7.45 0.43 -3.23
N TYR A 74 8.18 0.49 -2.13
CA TYR A 74 7.90 1.46 -1.07
C TYR A 74 8.19 2.90 -1.49
N LEU A 75 9.20 3.13 -2.34
CA LEU A 75 9.48 4.47 -2.88
C LEU A 75 8.34 4.99 -3.74
N SER A 76 7.76 4.12 -4.58
CA SER A 76 6.57 4.44 -5.34
C SER A 76 5.39 4.76 -4.41
N ALA A 77 5.17 3.93 -3.41
CA ALA A 77 4.08 4.13 -2.45
C ALA A 77 4.23 5.41 -1.61
N VAL A 78 5.46 5.82 -1.27
CA VAL A 78 5.72 7.13 -0.63
C VAL A 78 5.34 8.26 -1.57
N LEU A 79 5.77 8.20 -2.85
CA LEU A 79 5.43 9.21 -3.85
C LEU A 79 3.91 9.34 -4.02
N GLU A 80 3.21 8.21 -4.17
CA GLU A 80 1.74 8.19 -4.26
C GLU A 80 1.08 8.82 -3.01
N GLY A 81 1.54 8.45 -1.83
CA GLY A 81 1.04 9.01 -0.58
C GLY A 81 1.25 10.52 -0.47
N VAL A 82 2.40 11.03 -0.95
CA VAL A 82 2.67 12.47 -1.01
C VAL A 82 1.73 13.16 -2.01
N LEU A 83 1.48 12.56 -3.19
CA LEU A 83 0.53 13.11 -4.16
C LEU A 83 -0.89 13.17 -3.58
N ILE A 84 -1.34 12.14 -2.86
CA ILE A 84 -2.63 12.12 -2.16
C ILE A 84 -2.70 13.26 -1.10
N VAL A 85 -1.64 13.47 -0.33
CA VAL A 85 -1.57 14.57 0.66
C VAL A 85 -1.66 15.93 -0.03
N VAL A 86 -0.91 16.14 -1.11
CA VAL A 86 -0.93 17.38 -1.89
C VAL A 86 -2.32 17.64 -2.47
N ALA A 87 -2.97 16.60 -3.02
CA ALA A 87 -4.35 16.71 -3.52
C ALA A 87 -5.33 17.10 -2.40
N ALA A 88 -5.24 16.47 -1.21
CA ALA A 88 -6.07 16.82 -0.06
C ALA A 88 -5.89 18.29 0.36
N LEU A 89 -4.66 18.80 0.39
CA LEU A 89 -4.39 20.20 0.70
C LEU A 89 -4.95 21.16 -0.36
N ALA A 90 -4.87 20.81 -1.63
CA ALA A 90 -5.47 21.58 -2.71
C ALA A 90 -7.01 21.64 -2.59
N ILE A 91 -7.65 20.53 -2.19
CA ILE A 91 -9.09 20.50 -1.92
C ILE A 91 -9.45 21.43 -0.76
N VAL A 92 -8.68 21.40 0.35
CA VAL A 92 -8.87 22.30 1.50
C VAL A 92 -8.76 23.74 1.05
N GLN A 93 -7.77 24.11 0.25
CA GLN A 93 -7.61 25.46 -0.27
C GLN A 93 -8.81 25.87 -1.14
N SER A 94 -9.22 25.05 -2.10
CA SER A 94 -10.36 25.34 -2.96
C SER A 94 -11.66 25.46 -2.20
N ALA A 95 -11.89 24.59 -1.21
CA ALA A 95 -13.08 24.63 -0.34
C ALA A 95 -13.09 25.91 0.51
N TRP A 96 -11.94 26.33 1.03
CA TRP A 96 -11.80 27.58 1.78
C TRP A 96 -12.13 28.81 0.93
N GLU A 97 -11.62 28.87 -0.31
CA GLU A 97 -11.93 29.94 -1.26
C GLU A 97 -13.42 30.01 -1.59
N ARG A 98 -14.10 28.86 -1.76
CA ARG A 98 -15.56 28.80 -2.00
C ARG A 98 -16.39 29.17 -0.77
N LEU A 99 -15.90 28.92 0.45
CA LEU A 99 -16.55 29.43 1.67
C LEU A 99 -16.56 30.95 1.72
N LEU A 100 -15.45 31.58 1.29
CA LEU A 100 -15.33 33.03 1.28
C LEU A 100 -16.04 33.69 0.08
N ARG A 101 -16.14 32.99 -1.05
CA ARG A 101 -16.74 33.48 -2.29
C ARG A 101 -17.60 32.38 -2.93
N PRO A 102 -18.89 32.26 -2.50
CA PRO A 102 -19.80 31.29 -3.10
C PRO A 102 -19.98 31.53 -4.59
N VAL A 103 -19.82 30.49 -5.42
CA VAL A 103 -20.00 30.55 -6.88
C VAL A 103 -21.22 29.73 -7.26
N VAL A 104 -22.10 30.34 -8.06
CA VAL A 104 -23.26 29.64 -8.64
C VAL A 104 -22.79 28.88 -9.88
N LEU A 105 -23.00 27.55 -9.88
CA LEU A 105 -22.59 26.68 -10.97
C LEU A 105 -23.64 26.66 -12.09
N VAL A 106 -23.21 26.79 -13.35
CA VAL A 106 -24.08 26.82 -14.55
C VAL A 106 -23.62 25.69 -15.52
N GLY A 107 -24.58 24.99 -16.14
CA GLY A 107 -24.29 24.02 -17.23
C GLY A 107 -23.93 22.59 -16.79
N LEU A 108 -24.66 22.01 -15.86
CA LEU A 108 -24.26 20.82 -15.08
C LEU A 108 -24.50 19.44 -15.72
N THR A 109 -25.43 19.27 -16.67
CA THR A 109 -25.93 17.92 -17.02
C THR A 109 -24.94 17.05 -17.81
N GLU A 110 -24.28 17.62 -18.81
CA GLU A 110 -23.38 16.82 -19.68
C GLU A 110 -22.01 16.55 -19.03
N GLY A 111 -21.46 17.56 -18.31
CA GLY A 111 -20.22 17.39 -17.56
C GLY A 111 -20.34 16.40 -16.41
N VAL A 112 -21.48 16.39 -15.71
CA VAL A 112 -21.77 15.45 -14.60
C VAL A 112 -21.82 14.01 -15.07
N THR A 113 -22.45 13.71 -16.19
CA THR A 113 -22.54 12.33 -16.71
C THR A 113 -21.17 11.78 -17.11
N LEU A 114 -20.34 12.57 -17.76
CA LEU A 114 -18.97 12.16 -18.13
C LEU A 114 -18.06 12.01 -16.91
N SER A 115 -18.18 12.94 -15.94
CA SER A 115 -17.47 12.83 -14.65
C SER A 115 -17.88 11.59 -13.86
N LEU A 116 -19.18 11.26 -13.82
CA LEU A 116 -19.67 10.01 -13.20
C LEU A 116 -19.10 8.77 -13.87
N ALA A 117 -19.07 8.73 -15.19
CA ALA A 117 -18.50 7.61 -15.94
C ALA A 117 -16.98 7.46 -15.67
N ALA A 118 -16.24 8.56 -15.65
CA ALA A 118 -14.82 8.59 -15.33
C ALA A 118 -14.56 8.15 -13.88
N SER A 119 -15.35 8.65 -12.91
CA SER A 119 -15.27 8.24 -11.50
C SER A 119 -15.64 6.78 -11.30
N GLY A 120 -16.62 6.25 -12.03
CA GLY A 120 -16.97 4.84 -12.02
C GLY A 120 -15.81 3.94 -12.48
N LEU A 121 -15.12 4.33 -13.57
CA LEU A 121 -13.93 3.64 -14.06
C LEU A 121 -12.77 3.70 -13.05
N ASN A 122 -12.53 4.87 -12.44
CA ASN A 122 -11.54 5.04 -11.37
C ASN A 122 -11.87 4.11 -10.17
N GLY A 123 -13.14 4.07 -9.75
CA GLY A 123 -13.58 3.24 -8.61
C GLY A 123 -13.38 1.75 -8.87
N MET A 124 -13.74 1.27 -10.06
CA MET A 124 -13.51 -0.13 -10.44
C MET A 124 -12.01 -0.45 -10.46
N MET A 125 -11.20 0.44 -11.03
CA MET A 125 -9.75 0.24 -11.10
C MET A 125 -9.10 0.32 -9.72
N ALA A 126 -9.51 1.27 -8.87
CA ALA A 126 -9.06 1.38 -7.49
C ALA A 126 -9.34 0.09 -6.69
N PHE A 127 -10.57 -0.41 -6.76
CA PHE A 127 -10.94 -1.66 -6.09
C PHE A 127 -10.10 -2.85 -6.59
N TYR A 128 -9.91 -2.97 -7.90
CA TYR A 128 -9.10 -4.03 -8.49
C TYR A 128 -7.65 -3.96 -8.02
N LEU A 129 -7.02 -2.77 -8.08
CA LEU A 129 -5.62 -2.57 -7.69
C LEU A 129 -5.38 -2.81 -6.20
N VAL A 130 -6.24 -2.28 -5.33
CA VAL A 130 -6.12 -2.49 -3.87
C VAL A 130 -6.28 -3.97 -3.53
N ARG A 131 -7.28 -4.65 -4.13
CA ARG A 131 -7.51 -6.08 -3.89
C ARG A 131 -6.31 -6.93 -4.36
N LEU A 132 -5.82 -6.68 -5.56
CA LEU A 132 -4.68 -7.39 -6.12
C LEU A 132 -3.40 -7.07 -5.36
N GLY A 133 -3.14 -5.79 -5.07
CA GLY A 133 -1.96 -5.34 -4.35
C GLY A 133 -1.86 -5.94 -2.94
N ARG A 134 -2.99 -6.06 -2.22
CA ARG A 134 -3.05 -6.76 -0.93
C ARG A 134 -2.75 -8.25 -1.08
N ARG A 135 -3.30 -8.90 -2.11
CA ARG A 135 -3.05 -10.33 -2.38
C ARG A 135 -1.60 -10.61 -2.73
N GLU A 136 -0.99 -9.75 -3.55
CA GLU A 136 0.39 -9.89 -4.02
C GLU A 136 1.41 -9.23 -3.08
N ARG A 137 0.96 -8.61 -1.98
CA ARG A 137 1.78 -7.85 -1.02
C ARG A 137 2.63 -6.78 -1.71
N SER A 138 2.04 -6.09 -2.70
CA SER A 138 2.69 -5.00 -3.44
C SER A 138 2.25 -3.64 -2.91
N PRO A 139 3.13 -2.91 -2.17
CA PRO A 139 2.85 -1.56 -1.71
C PRO A 139 2.53 -0.60 -2.84
N ALA A 140 3.21 -0.72 -3.99
CA ALA A 140 3.00 0.13 -5.16
C ALA A 140 1.58 -0.02 -5.75
N LEU A 141 1.07 -1.27 -5.91
CA LEU A 141 -0.30 -1.47 -6.41
C LEU A 141 -1.37 -0.98 -5.42
N VAL A 142 -1.12 -1.16 -4.11
CA VAL A 142 -2.04 -0.65 -3.09
C VAL A 142 -2.07 0.87 -3.12
N ALA A 143 -0.91 1.52 -3.25
CA ALA A 143 -0.78 2.96 -3.31
C ALA A 143 -1.51 3.55 -4.52
N ASP A 144 -1.27 3.01 -5.74
CA ASP A 144 -1.96 3.41 -6.98
C ASP A 144 -3.49 3.27 -6.84
N GLY A 145 -3.95 2.14 -6.29
CA GLY A 145 -5.38 1.94 -6.03
C GLY A 145 -5.96 2.90 -4.99
N MET A 146 -5.21 3.28 -3.96
CA MET A 146 -5.65 4.26 -2.96
C MET A 146 -5.68 5.68 -3.54
N HIS A 147 -4.74 6.02 -4.42
CA HIS A 147 -4.73 7.28 -5.15
C HIS A 147 -5.99 7.43 -6.01
N LEU A 148 -6.27 6.46 -6.89
CA LEU A 148 -7.51 6.45 -7.70
C LEU A 148 -8.78 6.45 -6.83
N GLY A 149 -8.77 5.78 -5.68
CA GLY A 149 -9.87 5.79 -4.72
C GLY A 149 -10.10 7.17 -4.09
N SER A 150 -9.03 7.92 -3.83
CA SER A 150 -9.11 9.30 -3.35
C SER A 150 -9.81 10.20 -4.35
N ASP A 151 -9.49 10.06 -5.64
CA ASP A 151 -10.13 10.82 -6.73
C ASP A 151 -11.65 10.54 -6.80
N VAL A 152 -12.06 9.27 -6.59
CA VAL A 152 -13.48 8.92 -6.53
C VAL A 152 -14.17 9.56 -5.35
N ILE A 153 -13.54 9.58 -4.17
CA ILE A 153 -14.10 10.21 -2.97
C ILE A 153 -14.26 11.71 -3.18
N THR A 154 -13.25 12.36 -3.80
CA THR A 154 -13.28 13.77 -4.14
C THR A 154 -14.42 14.08 -5.10
N SER A 155 -14.51 13.35 -6.21
CA SER A 155 -15.56 13.52 -7.22
C SER A 155 -16.95 13.27 -6.63
N ALA A 156 -17.13 12.24 -5.81
CA ALA A 156 -18.40 11.96 -5.13
C ALA A 156 -18.77 13.08 -4.13
N GLY A 157 -17.80 13.59 -3.38
CA GLY A 157 -18.00 14.71 -2.46
C GLY A 157 -18.48 15.96 -3.18
N VAL A 158 -17.84 16.32 -4.28
CA VAL A 158 -18.24 17.47 -5.12
C VAL A 158 -19.66 17.29 -5.66
N LEU A 159 -19.98 16.11 -6.21
CA LEU A 159 -21.33 15.85 -6.75
C LEU A 159 -22.41 15.87 -5.66
N LEU A 160 -22.13 15.29 -4.48
CA LEU A 160 -23.05 15.36 -3.33
C LEU A 160 -23.22 16.78 -2.81
N GLY A 161 -22.13 17.53 -2.70
CA GLY A 161 -22.15 18.93 -2.27
C GLY A 161 -23.01 19.81 -3.18
N ILE A 162 -22.80 19.68 -4.50
CA ILE A 162 -23.58 20.39 -5.53
C ILE A 162 -25.06 19.98 -5.46
N GLY A 163 -25.35 18.67 -5.38
CA GLY A 163 -26.71 18.15 -5.35
C GLY A 163 -27.48 18.65 -4.12
N LEU A 164 -26.86 18.59 -2.93
CA LEU A 164 -27.46 19.09 -1.69
C LEU A 164 -27.61 20.61 -1.68
N ALA A 165 -26.63 21.34 -2.19
CA ALA A 165 -26.72 22.79 -2.31
C ALA A 165 -27.87 23.21 -3.23
N TRP A 166 -28.06 22.50 -4.36
CA TRP A 166 -29.17 22.72 -5.28
C TRP A 166 -30.53 22.41 -4.67
N LEU A 167 -30.65 21.28 -3.94
CA LEU A 167 -31.90 20.86 -3.31
C LEU A 167 -32.32 21.75 -2.13
N THR A 168 -31.36 22.24 -1.34
CA THR A 168 -31.62 23.00 -0.10
C THR A 168 -31.50 24.50 -0.29
N GLY A 169 -30.93 24.99 -1.38
CA GLY A 169 -30.54 26.40 -1.58
C GLY A 169 -29.39 26.85 -0.69
N TRP A 170 -28.75 25.92 0.08
CA TRP A 170 -27.68 26.27 1.02
C TRP A 170 -26.30 25.96 0.41
N TRP A 171 -25.75 26.92 -0.30
CA TRP A 171 -24.49 26.79 -1.06
C TRP A 171 -23.23 26.54 -0.23
N LEU A 172 -23.31 26.73 1.11
CA LEU A 172 -22.23 26.40 2.03
C LEU A 172 -22.02 24.89 2.24
N LEU A 173 -23.01 24.05 1.89
CA LEU A 173 -22.88 22.60 2.01
C LEU A 173 -21.79 22.01 1.11
N ASP A 174 -21.63 22.52 -0.11
CA ASP A 174 -20.61 22.06 -1.05
C ASP A 174 -19.19 22.15 -0.45
N PRO A 175 -18.68 23.33 -0.04
CA PRO A 175 -17.34 23.40 0.54
C PRO A 175 -17.20 22.69 1.89
N LEU A 176 -18.25 22.58 2.71
CA LEU A 176 -18.19 21.84 3.98
C LEU A 176 -18.01 20.33 3.74
N ILE A 177 -18.76 19.75 2.80
CA ILE A 177 -18.62 18.34 2.43
C ILE A 177 -17.25 18.08 1.81
N ALA A 178 -16.75 18.99 0.95
CA ALA A 178 -15.41 18.91 0.39
C ALA A 178 -14.32 18.89 1.49
N LEU A 179 -14.43 19.74 2.53
CA LEU A 179 -13.50 19.74 3.67
C LEU A 179 -13.52 18.43 4.46
N LEU A 180 -14.71 17.86 4.72
CA LEU A 180 -14.81 16.56 5.39
C LEU A 180 -14.16 15.44 4.58
N GLY A 181 -14.37 15.45 3.26
CA GLY A 181 -13.70 14.53 2.33
C GLY A 181 -12.17 14.68 2.36
N ALA A 182 -11.69 15.93 2.31
CA ALA A 182 -10.24 16.24 2.34
C ALA A 182 -9.56 15.74 3.61
N VAL A 183 -10.20 15.84 4.79
CA VAL A 183 -9.67 15.31 6.06
C VAL A 183 -9.49 13.79 5.98
N ASN A 184 -10.43 13.07 5.37
CA ASN A 184 -10.32 11.62 5.21
C ASN A 184 -9.21 11.25 4.22
N ILE A 185 -9.12 11.96 3.09
CA ILE A 185 -8.06 11.77 2.08
C ILE A 185 -6.67 12.04 2.69
N LEU A 186 -6.54 13.11 3.48
CA LEU A 186 -5.30 13.43 4.19
C LEU A 186 -4.86 12.30 5.13
N ARG A 187 -5.81 11.69 5.86
CA ARG A 187 -5.52 10.53 6.72
C ARG A 187 -5.02 9.33 5.92
N ILE A 188 -5.67 9.06 4.77
CA ILE A 188 -5.28 7.95 3.88
C ILE A 188 -3.85 8.17 3.36
N GLY A 189 -3.57 9.36 2.80
CA GLY A 189 -2.25 9.70 2.26
C GLY A 189 -1.15 9.65 3.33
N TRP A 190 -1.41 10.24 4.51
CA TRP A 190 -0.48 10.19 5.63
C TRP A 190 -0.17 8.78 6.10
N LYS A 191 -1.20 7.95 6.25
CA LYS A 191 -1.02 6.54 6.61
C LYS A 191 -0.17 5.81 5.57
N LEU A 192 -0.44 6.02 4.28
CA LEU A 192 0.32 5.39 3.20
C LEU A 192 1.80 5.78 3.23
N VAL A 193 2.10 7.07 3.42
CA VAL A 193 3.49 7.56 3.55
C VAL A 193 4.18 6.92 4.76
N ARG A 194 3.52 6.93 5.92
CA ARG A 194 4.06 6.36 7.16
C ARG A 194 4.35 4.87 7.03
N ASP A 195 3.38 4.09 6.57
CA ASP A 195 3.50 2.63 6.42
C ASP A 195 4.60 2.28 5.39
N SER A 196 4.74 3.09 4.33
CA SER A 196 5.76 2.88 3.31
C SER A 196 7.17 3.25 3.81
N ILE A 197 7.30 4.32 4.59
CA ILE A 197 8.57 4.67 5.26
C ILE A 197 8.94 3.56 6.26
N GLY A 198 7.98 3.04 7.05
CA GLY A 198 8.19 1.90 7.93
C GLY A 198 8.80 0.70 7.18
N GLY A 199 8.24 0.36 6.02
CA GLY A 199 8.79 -0.70 5.16
C GLY A 199 10.20 -0.43 4.63
N LEU A 200 10.56 0.84 4.36
CA LEU A 200 11.91 1.21 3.94
C LEU A 200 12.94 1.04 5.07
N ILE A 201 12.55 1.35 6.32
CA ILE A 201 13.42 1.26 7.51
C ILE A 201 13.30 -0.08 8.25
N ASP A 202 12.84 -1.13 7.56
CA ASP A 202 12.78 -2.49 8.09
C ASP A 202 11.82 -2.69 9.28
N GLU A 203 10.64 -2.04 9.23
CA GLU A 203 9.57 -2.28 10.20
C GLU A 203 9.21 -3.78 10.26
N GLY A 204 9.04 -4.29 11.48
CA GLY A 204 8.69 -5.68 11.74
C GLY A 204 7.32 -6.08 11.20
N LEU A 205 7.04 -7.37 11.22
CA LEU A 205 5.69 -7.86 10.90
C LEU A 205 4.65 -7.29 11.87
N PRO A 206 3.40 -7.10 11.42
CA PRO A 206 2.29 -6.81 12.32
C PRO A 206 2.22 -7.85 13.45
N GLU A 207 1.90 -7.40 14.68
CA GLU A 207 1.93 -8.25 15.89
C GLU A 207 1.20 -9.59 15.72
N VAL A 208 0.03 -9.58 15.06
CA VAL A 208 -0.75 -10.80 14.79
C VAL A 208 0.00 -11.80 13.89
N GLU A 209 0.79 -11.31 12.93
CA GLU A 209 1.58 -12.18 12.04
C GLU A 209 2.85 -12.65 12.75
N ALA A 210 3.52 -11.76 13.50
CA ALA A 210 4.69 -12.09 14.29
C ALA A 210 4.36 -13.16 15.36
N GLU A 211 3.21 -13.03 16.01
CA GLU A 211 2.75 -14.01 17.01
C GLU A 211 2.47 -15.38 16.39
N ARG A 212 1.90 -15.43 15.20
CA ARG A 212 1.73 -16.71 14.48
C ARG A 212 3.06 -17.38 14.16
N VAL A 213 4.07 -16.60 13.78
CA VAL A 213 5.42 -17.13 13.54
C VAL A 213 6.02 -17.67 14.84
N ARG A 214 5.90 -16.94 15.97
CA ARG A 214 6.35 -17.40 17.28
C ARG A 214 5.70 -18.73 17.65
N GLN A 215 4.37 -18.79 17.57
CA GLN A 215 3.62 -19.99 17.97
C GLN A 215 4.01 -21.20 17.14
N VAL A 216 4.19 -21.04 15.82
CA VAL A 216 4.65 -22.14 14.94
C VAL A 216 6.06 -22.60 15.31
N ILE A 217 6.96 -21.69 15.67
CA ILE A 217 8.31 -22.05 16.14
C ILE A 217 8.20 -22.83 17.45
N GLU A 218 7.44 -22.31 18.43
CA GLU A 218 7.24 -22.94 19.75
C GLU A 218 6.70 -24.37 19.65
N ASP A 219 5.70 -24.57 18.80
CA ASP A 219 5.05 -25.88 18.61
C ASP A 219 5.95 -26.92 17.92
N ASN A 220 7.05 -26.48 17.27
CA ASN A 220 7.87 -27.33 16.42
C ASN A 220 9.37 -27.38 16.79
N LEU A 221 9.73 -27.02 18.01
CA LEU A 221 11.13 -26.93 18.46
C LEU A 221 11.90 -28.25 18.52
N GLN A 222 11.21 -29.38 18.53
CA GLN A 222 11.83 -30.72 18.64
C GLN A 222 12.79 -30.79 19.84
N GLU A 223 14.11 -31.03 19.59
CA GLU A 223 15.15 -31.14 20.63
C GLU A 223 15.86 -29.82 20.94
N ALA A 224 15.46 -28.72 20.32
CA ALA A 224 16.01 -27.40 20.64
C ALA A 224 15.59 -26.95 22.05
N ILE A 225 16.47 -26.19 22.69
CA ILE A 225 16.34 -25.77 24.09
C ILE A 225 15.63 -24.43 24.19
N GLU A 226 16.04 -23.44 23.36
CA GLU A 226 15.56 -22.08 23.44
C GLU A 226 15.55 -21.43 22.05
N VAL A 227 14.62 -20.49 21.84
CA VAL A 227 14.66 -19.57 20.72
C VAL A 227 14.64 -18.13 21.24
N HIS A 228 15.58 -17.31 20.77
CA HIS A 228 15.63 -15.90 21.13
C HIS A 228 16.03 -15.03 19.92
N ALA A 229 16.08 -13.71 20.13
CA ALA A 229 16.45 -12.71 19.15
C ALA A 229 15.63 -12.79 17.84
N LEU A 230 14.33 -13.19 17.91
CA LEU A 230 13.46 -13.19 16.74
C LEU A 230 13.32 -11.77 16.19
N ARG A 231 13.74 -11.59 14.94
CA ARG A 231 13.61 -10.35 14.18
C ARG A 231 12.89 -10.65 12.88
N THR A 232 11.97 -9.78 12.55
CA THR A 232 11.21 -9.90 11.30
C THR A 232 11.23 -8.56 10.57
N ARG A 233 11.18 -8.57 9.25
CA ARG A 233 10.99 -7.37 8.43
C ARG A 233 10.34 -7.71 7.11
N ARG A 234 9.67 -6.70 6.51
CA ARG A 234 9.15 -6.81 5.16
C ARG A 234 10.00 -6.03 4.16
N ALA A 235 10.15 -6.59 2.97
CA ALA A 235 10.74 -5.91 1.82
C ALA A 235 9.83 -6.12 0.61
N GLY A 236 8.81 -5.25 0.45
CA GLY A 236 7.74 -5.44 -0.50
C GLY A 236 7.00 -6.76 -0.26
N ARG A 237 7.05 -7.65 -1.24
CA ARG A 237 6.43 -8.99 -1.16
C ARG A 237 7.18 -10.02 -0.32
N LEU A 238 8.47 -9.77 -0.07
CA LEU A 238 9.31 -10.69 0.70
C LEU A 238 9.20 -10.41 2.19
N THR A 239 9.24 -11.47 2.98
CA THR A 239 9.36 -11.40 4.43
C THR A 239 10.70 -11.99 4.82
N PHE A 240 11.45 -11.33 5.70
CA PHE A 240 12.67 -11.84 6.28
C PHE A 240 12.42 -12.16 7.75
N ILE A 241 12.88 -13.33 8.19
CA ILE A 241 12.70 -13.84 9.55
C ILE A 241 14.06 -14.37 10.00
N ASP A 242 14.63 -13.76 11.03
CA ASP A 242 15.91 -14.15 11.60
C ASP A 242 15.72 -14.48 13.07
N PHE A 243 16.30 -15.56 13.57
CA PHE A 243 16.29 -15.91 15.00
C PHE A 243 17.46 -16.81 15.36
N HIS A 244 17.73 -16.89 16.66
CA HIS A 244 18.72 -17.79 17.23
C HIS A 244 18.05 -19.04 17.80
N LEU A 245 18.65 -20.19 17.52
CA LEU A 245 18.18 -21.50 17.96
C LEU A 245 19.27 -22.14 18.84
N ILE A 246 18.96 -22.31 20.11
CA ILE A 246 19.84 -22.99 21.07
C ILE A 246 19.62 -24.49 21.00
N VAL A 247 20.70 -25.20 20.81
CA VAL A 247 20.69 -26.69 20.78
C VAL A 247 21.68 -27.26 21.80
N PRO A 248 21.52 -28.54 22.24
CA PRO A 248 22.48 -29.21 23.10
C PRO A 248 23.91 -29.11 22.54
N SER A 249 24.88 -28.80 23.40
CA SER A 249 26.29 -28.57 22.97
C SER A 249 26.96 -29.79 22.33
N ASN A 250 26.41 -30.99 22.54
CA ASN A 250 26.88 -32.23 21.94
C ASN A 250 26.11 -32.65 20.68
N MET A 251 25.14 -31.84 20.23
CA MET A 251 24.37 -32.14 19.02
C MET A 251 25.25 -32.04 17.78
N MET A 252 25.13 -33.00 16.87
CA MET A 252 25.85 -32.92 15.59
C MET A 252 25.25 -31.82 14.71
N VAL A 253 26.10 -31.16 13.90
CA VAL A 253 25.64 -30.11 12.96
C VAL A 253 24.56 -30.63 12.01
N SER A 254 24.66 -31.90 11.58
CA SER A 254 23.62 -32.54 10.74
C SER A 254 22.25 -32.58 11.39
N ASP A 255 22.21 -32.85 12.70
CA ASP A 255 20.96 -33.02 13.44
C ASP A 255 20.35 -31.62 13.72
N ALA A 256 21.19 -30.67 14.11
CA ALA A 256 20.77 -29.28 14.28
C ALA A 256 20.23 -28.69 12.95
N HIS A 257 20.87 -29.01 11.82
CA HIS A 257 20.42 -28.56 10.50
C HIS A 257 19.07 -29.19 10.12
N ALA A 258 18.83 -30.46 10.48
CA ALA A 258 17.53 -31.08 10.25
C ALA A 258 16.39 -30.41 11.03
N ILE A 259 16.66 -29.89 12.24
CA ILE A 259 15.70 -29.05 12.98
C ILE A 259 15.45 -27.75 12.24
N CYS A 260 16.50 -27.08 11.71
CA CYS A 260 16.35 -25.86 10.91
C CYS A 260 15.48 -26.08 9.67
N ASP A 261 15.75 -27.14 8.90
CA ASP A 261 14.98 -27.49 7.69
C ASP A 261 13.48 -27.70 8.04
N HIS A 262 13.22 -28.36 9.18
CA HIS A 262 11.86 -28.55 9.67
C HIS A 262 11.19 -27.23 10.03
N LEU A 263 11.87 -26.36 10.80
CA LEU A 263 11.37 -25.05 11.18
C LEU A 263 11.13 -24.15 9.96
N GLU A 264 12.05 -24.12 9.00
CA GLU A 264 11.87 -23.41 7.75
C GLU A 264 10.61 -23.86 7.01
N GLY A 265 10.39 -25.17 6.91
CA GLY A 265 9.22 -25.75 6.26
C GLY A 265 7.90 -25.42 6.94
N VAL A 266 7.84 -25.34 8.28
CA VAL A 266 6.61 -24.98 9.00
C VAL A 266 6.35 -23.47 8.98
N ILE A 267 7.39 -22.66 9.08
CA ILE A 267 7.28 -21.20 8.97
C ILE A 267 6.83 -20.79 7.56
N GLU A 268 7.36 -21.40 6.50
CA GLU A 268 6.97 -21.13 5.11
C GLU A 268 5.46 -21.38 4.89
N ARG A 269 4.84 -22.32 5.60
CA ARG A 269 3.39 -22.58 5.52
C ARG A 269 2.53 -21.44 6.10
N VAL A 270 3.01 -20.76 7.14
CA VAL A 270 2.27 -19.65 7.81
C VAL A 270 2.69 -18.28 7.28
N ALA A 271 3.89 -18.16 6.74
CA ALA A 271 4.44 -16.96 6.13
C ALA A 271 5.02 -17.25 4.73
N PRO A 272 4.17 -17.53 3.72
CA PRO A 272 4.62 -17.89 2.38
C PRO A 272 5.52 -16.82 1.74
N GLY A 273 6.62 -17.25 1.10
CA GLY A 273 7.63 -16.39 0.47
C GLY A 273 8.60 -15.76 1.47
N SER A 274 8.67 -16.29 2.71
CA SER A 274 9.67 -15.83 3.68
C SER A 274 11.08 -16.32 3.31
N LYS A 275 12.06 -15.50 3.70
CA LYS A 275 13.48 -15.85 3.73
C LYS A 275 13.89 -15.98 5.18
N ILE A 276 14.23 -17.19 5.59
CA ILE A 276 14.47 -17.52 6.98
C ILE A 276 15.96 -17.71 7.18
N THR A 277 16.51 -17.15 8.24
CA THR A 277 17.90 -17.34 8.66
C THR A 277 17.90 -17.79 10.12
N ILE A 278 18.43 -18.98 10.39
CA ILE A 278 18.49 -19.56 11.73
C ILE A 278 19.98 -19.60 12.15
N HIS A 279 20.30 -18.86 13.21
CA HIS A 279 21.63 -18.92 13.81
C HIS A 279 21.64 -19.95 14.92
N ILE A 280 22.37 -21.03 14.71
CA ILE A 280 22.48 -22.14 15.68
C ILE A 280 23.54 -21.78 16.71
N GLU A 281 23.21 -21.89 17.99
CA GLU A 281 24.07 -21.64 19.12
C GLU A 281 24.06 -22.81 20.12
N PRO A 282 25.21 -23.09 20.77
CA PRO A 282 25.27 -24.13 21.80
C PRO A 282 24.58 -23.67 23.10
N GLU A 283 24.27 -24.62 23.95
CA GLU A 283 23.54 -24.45 25.22
C GLU A 283 24.13 -23.40 26.18
N ASP A 284 25.47 -23.22 26.18
CA ASP A 284 26.15 -22.21 27.00
C ASP A 284 25.86 -20.77 26.57
N LYS A 285 25.20 -20.57 25.42
CA LYS A 285 24.72 -19.27 24.91
C LYS A 285 23.26 -19.00 25.25
N ALA A 286 22.58 -19.89 25.96
CA ALA A 286 21.18 -19.67 26.35
C ALA A 286 21.06 -18.43 27.24
N GLU A 287 20.19 -17.49 26.84
CA GLU A 287 19.96 -16.24 27.59
C GLU A 287 18.94 -16.43 28.72
N HIS A 288 18.20 -17.56 28.73
CA HIS A 288 17.08 -17.88 29.64
C HIS A 288 15.99 -16.77 29.65
N ARG A 289 15.94 -15.98 28.59
CA ARG A 289 14.99 -14.88 28.37
C ARG A 289 14.27 -14.99 27.02
N GLY A 290 14.49 -16.10 26.31
CA GLY A 290 13.84 -16.40 25.04
C GLY A 290 12.33 -16.57 25.22
N PHE A 291 11.57 -16.50 24.11
CA PHE A 291 10.13 -16.74 24.17
C PHE A 291 9.77 -18.24 24.34
N VAL A 292 10.74 -19.13 24.16
CA VAL A 292 10.63 -20.55 24.52
C VAL A 292 11.89 -20.97 25.28
N VAL A 293 11.72 -21.39 26.49
CA VAL A 293 12.75 -22.01 27.32
C VAL A 293 12.22 -23.38 27.74
N ARG A 294 12.77 -24.45 27.18
CA ARG A 294 12.59 -25.79 27.77
C ARG A 294 13.52 -25.92 28.98
N THR A 295 13.01 -25.64 30.17
CA THR A 295 13.72 -26.03 31.38
C THR A 295 13.85 -27.57 31.37
N GLY A 296 15.06 -28.06 31.14
CA GLY A 296 15.38 -29.48 31.16
C GLY A 296 14.84 -30.13 32.43
N ARG A 297 14.19 -31.28 32.25
CA ARG A 297 13.98 -32.23 33.32
C ARG A 297 15.19 -33.12 33.47
#